data_716d85a7f20c7c5b2d2470dbf17c3109
#
_entry.id   716d85a7f20c7c5b2d2470dbf17c3109
#
_cell.length_a   1.000
_cell.length_b   1.000
_cell.length_c   1.000
_cell.angle_alpha   90.00
_cell.angle_beta   90.00
_cell.angle_gamma   90.00
#
_symmetry.space_group_name_H-M   'P 1'
#
loop_
_entity.id
_entity.type
_entity.pdbx_description
1 polymer ?
#
loop_
_entity_poly.entity_id
_entity_poly.type
_entity_poly.pdbx_seq_one_letter_code
_entity_poly.pdbx_strand_id
1 'polypeptide(L)'
;MAPKTVLITGCSSGIGLALAVKLARDKQQRFQVVATMRDVGKREALEAAAGPALGHTLAVKQLDVGDERSIRACVDSLPGRRVDVLVSNAGVGMIGPVECQSLADMQRLMDTNFFGLVRLVKEVLPDMKRRRGGHIVVISSIMGLQGIVFNDVYAASKFAVEGFCESLVVQALRFNIAISLVEPGPVTTAFEAKVYEEAERADYSRTDPETADIFAKLYLRSSRDVFASLGQSPEEVAEHTLRVIEAPQPPFRHQTNAAYTPMAALKHADPSGTLLTDAFYQLLFKRDAVLRLGLRAIRLLRWKARKLRQGARLLGFA
;
A
#
# COMPACT_ATOMS: atom_id res chain seq x y z
N MET A 1 -12.67 24.87 -12.17
CA MET A 1 -11.39 24.91 -11.38
C MET A 1 -10.32 24.24 -12.22
N ALA A 2 -9.07 24.71 -12.17
CA ALA A 2 -7.97 24.02 -12.84
C ALA A 2 -7.79 22.59 -12.25
N PRO A 3 -7.38 21.60 -13.08
CA PRO A 3 -7.18 20.24 -12.58
C PRO A 3 -6.06 20.19 -11.53
N LYS A 4 -6.23 19.33 -10.52
CA LYS A 4 -5.21 19.10 -9.48
C LYS A 4 -4.06 18.27 -10.04
N THR A 5 -2.83 18.69 -9.84
CA THR A 5 -1.65 17.89 -10.15
C THR A 5 -1.46 16.80 -9.11
N VAL A 6 -1.54 15.53 -9.52
CA VAL A 6 -1.38 14.34 -8.67
C VAL A 6 -0.10 13.60 -9.03
N LEU A 7 0.89 13.63 -8.15
CA LEU A 7 2.14 12.88 -8.29
C LEU A 7 2.03 11.52 -7.59
N ILE A 8 2.17 10.42 -8.34
CA ILE A 8 2.03 9.06 -7.81
C ILE A 8 3.34 8.30 -8.03
N THR A 9 3.89 7.69 -6.98
CA THR A 9 5.10 6.87 -7.09
C THR A 9 4.79 5.38 -7.22
N GLY A 10 5.63 4.63 -7.96
CA GLY A 10 5.50 3.19 -8.11
C GLY A 10 4.34 2.76 -9.02
N CYS A 11 4.18 3.39 -10.18
CA CYS A 11 3.07 3.16 -11.12
C CYS A 11 3.33 2.09 -12.18
N SER A 12 4.43 1.34 -12.13
CA SER A 12 4.69 0.28 -13.12
C SER A 12 3.74 -0.92 -13.00
N SER A 13 3.08 -1.10 -11.85
CA SER A 13 2.14 -2.19 -11.59
C SER A 13 1.28 -1.91 -10.36
N GLY A 14 0.35 -2.82 -10.04
CA GLY A 14 -0.38 -2.87 -8.77
C GLY A 14 -1.20 -1.62 -8.47
N ILE A 15 -1.21 -1.22 -7.19
CA ILE A 15 -2.06 -0.12 -6.69
C ILE A 15 -1.75 1.20 -7.39
N GLY A 16 -0.46 1.52 -7.58
CA GLY A 16 -0.03 2.77 -8.21
C GLY A 16 -0.50 2.88 -9.67
N LEU A 17 -0.39 1.79 -10.44
CA LEU A 17 -0.91 1.72 -11.81
C LEU A 17 -2.43 1.90 -11.83
N ALA A 18 -3.15 1.10 -11.02
CA ALA A 18 -4.62 1.14 -10.98
C ALA A 18 -5.14 2.54 -10.59
N LEU A 19 -4.50 3.19 -9.60
CA LEU A 19 -4.87 4.54 -9.17
C LEU A 19 -4.56 5.59 -10.25
N ALA A 20 -3.38 5.51 -10.88
CA ALA A 20 -2.99 6.44 -11.94
C ALA A 20 -3.99 6.41 -13.09
N VAL A 21 -4.35 5.22 -13.58
CA VAL A 21 -5.34 5.04 -14.64
C VAL A 21 -6.72 5.53 -14.21
N LYS A 22 -7.13 5.23 -12.98
CA LYS A 22 -8.44 5.63 -12.46
C LYS A 22 -8.60 7.14 -12.39
N LEU A 23 -7.61 7.85 -11.86
CA LEU A 23 -7.60 9.31 -11.78
C LEU A 23 -7.51 9.96 -13.17
N ALA A 24 -6.67 9.42 -14.05
CA ALA A 24 -6.49 9.95 -15.39
C ALA A 24 -7.75 9.81 -16.29
N ARG A 25 -8.58 8.80 -16.01
CA ARG A 25 -9.86 8.57 -16.71
C ARG A 25 -11.06 9.25 -16.05
N ASP A 26 -10.82 10.19 -15.13
CA ASP A 26 -11.91 10.98 -14.55
C ASP A 26 -12.66 11.76 -15.61
N LYS A 27 -13.96 11.48 -15.76
CA LYS A 27 -14.80 12.11 -16.79
C LYS A 27 -14.89 13.62 -16.67
N GLN A 28 -14.69 14.16 -15.46
CA GLN A 28 -14.70 15.60 -15.19
C GLN A 28 -13.32 16.24 -15.39
N GLN A 29 -12.29 15.45 -15.71
CA GLN A 29 -10.90 15.90 -15.91
C GLN A 29 -10.35 16.75 -14.74
N ARG A 30 -10.73 16.37 -13.51
CA ARG A 30 -10.32 17.09 -12.29
C ARG A 30 -8.85 16.88 -11.90
N PHE A 31 -8.18 15.92 -12.54
CA PHE A 31 -6.83 15.51 -12.20
C PHE A 31 -5.90 15.54 -13.41
N GLN A 32 -4.70 16.05 -13.19
CA GLN A 32 -3.55 15.90 -14.07
C GLN A 32 -2.57 14.94 -13.37
N VAL A 33 -2.47 13.72 -13.86
CA VAL A 33 -1.72 12.64 -13.21
C VAL A 33 -0.28 12.58 -13.72
N VAL A 34 0.66 12.59 -12.79
CA VAL A 34 2.07 12.33 -13.03
C VAL A 34 2.38 10.95 -12.43
N ALA A 35 2.30 9.94 -13.26
CA ALA A 35 2.58 8.56 -12.88
C ALA A 35 4.08 8.29 -12.98
N THR A 36 4.71 7.90 -11.86
CA THR A 36 6.16 7.74 -11.85
C THR A 36 6.61 6.32 -11.52
N MET A 37 7.76 5.98 -12.03
CA MET A 37 8.42 4.69 -11.81
C MET A 37 9.94 4.85 -11.88
N ARG A 38 10.67 3.99 -11.17
CA ARG A 38 12.15 4.01 -11.17
C ARG A 38 12.73 3.71 -12.55
N ASP A 39 12.16 2.71 -13.20
CA ASP A 39 12.57 2.25 -14.54
C ASP A 39 11.43 2.48 -15.53
N VAL A 40 11.58 3.50 -16.37
CA VAL A 40 10.58 3.85 -17.40
C VAL A 40 10.50 2.81 -18.53
N GLY A 41 11.44 1.89 -18.64
CA GLY A 41 11.35 0.73 -19.53
C GLY A 41 10.20 -0.22 -19.17
N LYS A 42 9.62 -0.11 -17.96
CA LYS A 42 8.48 -0.91 -17.47
C LYS A 42 7.12 -0.20 -17.60
N ARG A 43 7.02 0.78 -18.48
CA ARG A 43 5.80 1.61 -18.62
C ARG A 43 4.69 0.99 -19.46
N GLU A 44 4.97 -0.06 -20.23
CA GLU A 44 4.05 -0.65 -21.22
C GLU A 44 2.68 -1.01 -20.62
N ALA A 45 2.65 -1.63 -19.43
CA ALA A 45 1.41 -2.00 -18.77
C ALA A 45 0.57 -0.76 -18.40
N LEU A 46 1.22 0.32 -17.94
CA LEU A 46 0.56 1.57 -17.61
C LEU A 46 0.05 2.29 -18.87
N GLU A 47 0.85 2.34 -19.94
CA GLU A 47 0.46 2.96 -21.20
C GLU A 47 -0.73 2.25 -21.84
N ALA A 48 -0.69 0.91 -21.90
CA ALA A 48 -1.81 0.12 -22.40
C ALA A 48 -3.08 0.35 -21.56
N ALA A 49 -2.97 0.39 -20.23
CA ALA A 49 -4.09 0.61 -19.35
C ALA A 49 -4.60 2.06 -19.39
N ALA A 50 -3.75 3.06 -19.60
CA ALA A 50 -4.13 4.47 -19.69
C ALA A 50 -4.90 4.79 -20.99
N GLY A 51 -4.47 4.19 -22.11
CA GLY A 51 -5.08 4.42 -23.41
C GLY A 51 -5.12 5.92 -23.78
N PRO A 52 -6.30 6.47 -24.16
CA PRO A 52 -6.41 7.87 -24.57
C PRO A 52 -6.03 8.91 -23.51
N ALA A 53 -5.96 8.53 -22.23
CA ALA A 53 -5.53 9.44 -21.17
C ALA A 53 -4.04 9.77 -21.22
N LEU A 54 -3.24 8.89 -21.85
CA LEU A 54 -1.80 9.09 -22.02
C LEU A 54 -1.52 10.33 -22.89
N GLY A 55 -0.64 11.20 -22.40
CA GLY A 55 -0.32 12.47 -23.07
C GLY A 55 -1.37 13.58 -22.88
N HIS A 56 -2.55 13.28 -22.33
CA HIS A 56 -3.61 14.27 -22.04
C HIS A 56 -3.73 14.51 -20.53
N THR A 57 -4.32 13.58 -19.80
CA THR A 57 -4.52 13.66 -18.35
C THR A 57 -3.51 12.84 -17.55
N LEU A 58 -2.65 12.05 -18.22
CA LEU A 58 -1.61 11.24 -17.62
C LEU A 58 -0.29 11.42 -18.35
N ALA A 59 0.75 11.75 -17.58
CA ALA A 59 2.14 11.75 -18.01
C ALA A 59 2.95 10.70 -17.24
N VAL A 60 3.85 10.00 -17.92
CA VAL A 60 4.80 9.06 -17.30
C VAL A 60 6.15 9.75 -17.11
N LYS A 61 6.71 9.68 -15.90
CA LYS A 61 8.01 10.26 -15.58
C LYS A 61 8.86 9.28 -14.77
N GLN A 62 10.19 9.42 -14.90
CA GLN A 62 11.13 8.72 -14.04
C GLN A 62 11.13 9.34 -12.64
N LEU A 63 11.09 8.50 -11.61
CA LEU A 63 11.34 8.88 -10.23
C LEU A 63 11.77 7.66 -9.44
N ASP A 64 12.97 7.71 -8.86
CA ASP A 64 13.46 6.78 -7.86
C ASP A 64 13.34 7.43 -6.47
N VAL A 65 12.56 6.83 -5.57
CA VAL A 65 12.36 7.34 -4.21
C VAL A 65 13.62 7.20 -3.34
N GLY A 66 14.58 6.37 -3.75
CA GLY A 66 15.90 6.22 -3.13
C GLY A 66 16.88 7.33 -3.48
N ASP A 67 16.58 8.16 -4.50
CA ASP A 67 17.48 9.20 -5.02
C ASP A 67 16.84 10.60 -4.96
N GLU A 68 17.38 11.47 -4.09
CA GLU A 68 16.89 12.86 -3.95
C GLU A 68 17.03 13.67 -5.26
N ARG A 69 18.04 13.38 -6.10
CA ARG A 69 18.22 14.07 -7.38
C ARG A 69 17.13 13.67 -8.37
N SER A 70 16.77 12.39 -8.40
CA SER A 70 15.67 11.87 -9.21
C SER A 70 14.33 12.50 -8.82
N ILE A 71 14.05 12.58 -7.51
CA ILE A 71 12.83 13.22 -6.98
C ILE A 71 12.79 14.70 -7.39
N ARG A 72 13.87 15.43 -7.15
CA ARG A 72 13.97 16.85 -7.49
C ARG A 72 13.79 17.09 -8.99
N ALA A 73 14.50 16.35 -9.83
CA ALA A 73 14.38 16.47 -11.29
C ALA A 73 12.94 16.23 -11.78
N CYS A 74 12.25 15.24 -11.18
CA CYS A 74 10.85 15.01 -11.51
C CYS A 74 9.97 16.20 -11.12
N VAL A 75 10.09 16.72 -9.89
CA VAL A 75 9.30 17.86 -9.42
C VAL A 75 9.63 19.14 -10.19
N ASP A 76 10.93 19.39 -10.52
CA ASP A 76 11.37 20.54 -11.33
C ASP A 76 10.75 20.53 -12.73
N SER A 77 10.47 19.35 -13.26
CA SER A 77 9.85 19.19 -14.59
C SER A 77 8.36 19.47 -14.61
N LEU A 78 7.73 19.72 -13.45
CA LEU A 78 6.31 20.03 -13.37
C LEU A 78 6.04 21.54 -13.51
N PRO A 79 4.95 21.95 -14.13
CA PRO A 79 4.58 23.38 -14.23
C PRO A 79 4.56 24.03 -12.84
N GLY A 80 5.42 25.02 -12.64
CA GLY A 80 5.56 25.74 -11.37
C GLY A 80 5.95 24.86 -10.18
N ARG A 81 6.55 23.68 -10.41
CA ARG A 81 6.88 22.69 -9.37
C ARG A 81 5.68 22.26 -8.53
N ARG A 82 4.48 22.42 -9.04
CA ARG A 82 3.24 22.29 -8.28
C ARG A 82 2.82 20.83 -8.17
N VAL A 83 2.65 20.37 -6.95
CA VAL A 83 2.01 19.10 -6.59
C VAL A 83 0.87 19.38 -5.64
N ASP A 84 -0.38 19.15 -6.06
CA ASP A 84 -1.56 19.35 -5.22
C ASP A 84 -1.85 18.12 -4.36
N VAL A 85 -1.61 16.93 -4.92
CA VAL A 85 -1.73 15.65 -4.23
C VAL A 85 -0.46 14.83 -4.47
N LEU A 86 0.24 14.47 -3.41
CA LEU A 86 1.29 13.46 -3.44
C LEU A 86 0.71 12.12 -3.03
N VAL A 87 0.87 11.09 -3.86
CA VAL A 87 0.58 9.70 -3.48
C VAL A 87 1.90 8.93 -3.37
N SER A 88 2.38 8.74 -2.14
CA SER A 88 3.54 7.90 -1.83
C SER A 88 3.11 6.45 -1.78
N ASN A 89 3.33 5.73 -2.90
CA ASN A 89 2.90 4.33 -3.07
C ASN A 89 4.08 3.39 -3.34
N ALA A 90 5.21 3.86 -3.85
CA ALA A 90 6.38 3.02 -4.07
C ALA A 90 6.81 2.30 -2.80
N GLY A 91 7.06 0.99 -2.90
CA GLY A 91 7.48 0.17 -1.78
C GLY A 91 8.00 -1.19 -2.22
N VAL A 92 8.69 -1.85 -1.32
CA VAL A 92 9.21 -3.21 -1.46
C VAL A 92 8.83 -4.05 -0.25
N GLY A 93 8.69 -5.38 -0.44
CA GLY A 93 8.36 -6.33 0.62
C GLY A 93 9.55 -7.19 1.00
N MET A 94 9.44 -7.84 2.17
CA MET A 94 10.40 -8.80 2.69
C MET A 94 9.67 -9.73 3.65
N ILE A 95 9.82 -11.04 3.45
CA ILE A 95 9.29 -12.07 4.35
C ILE A 95 10.33 -13.16 4.58
N GLY A 96 10.31 -13.78 5.73
CA GLY A 96 11.20 -14.91 6.07
C GLY A 96 11.75 -14.81 7.49
N PRO A 97 12.42 -15.88 7.97
CA PRO A 97 13.14 -15.85 9.24
C PRO A 97 14.18 -14.71 9.26
N VAL A 98 14.21 -13.96 10.35
CA VAL A 98 15.06 -12.75 10.47
C VAL A 98 16.55 -13.08 10.35
N GLU A 99 16.96 -14.28 10.81
CA GLU A 99 18.34 -14.77 10.74
C GLU A 99 18.82 -14.97 9.29
N CYS A 100 17.90 -15.21 8.37
CA CYS A 100 18.21 -15.45 6.96
C CYS A 100 18.23 -14.16 6.13
N GLN A 101 17.78 -13.03 6.70
CA GLN A 101 17.73 -11.74 6.01
C GLN A 101 19.04 -10.95 6.24
N SER A 102 19.61 -10.39 5.18
CA SER A 102 20.81 -9.56 5.32
C SER A 102 20.46 -8.14 5.80
N LEU A 103 21.34 -7.54 6.63
CA LEU A 103 21.17 -6.12 7.05
C LEU A 103 21.14 -5.17 5.86
N ALA A 104 21.88 -5.47 4.79
CA ALA A 104 21.86 -4.66 3.57
C ALA A 104 20.50 -4.66 2.89
N ASP A 105 19.81 -5.82 2.86
CA ASP A 105 18.44 -5.91 2.34
C ASP A 105 17.43 -5.18 3.23
N MET A 106 17.56 -5.33 4.55
CA MET A 106 16.76 -4.60 5.53
C MET A 106 16.90 -3.09 5.37
N GLN A 107 18.14 -2.59 5.21
CA GLN A 107 18.42 -1.18 4.98
C GLN A 107 17.82 -0.68 3.67
N ARG A 108 17.95 -1.45 2.58
CA ARG A 108 17.33 -1.11 1.28
C ARG A 108 15.81 -1.05 1.36
N LEU A 109 15.19 -1.94 2.14
CA LEU A 109 13.75 -1.91 2.38
C LEU A 109 13.35 -0.65 3.14
N MET A 110 14.04 -0.32 4.23
CA MET A 110 13.80 0.89 5.01
C MET A 110 14.05 2.15 4.16
N ASP A 111 15.09 2.15 3.33
CA ASP A 111 15.42 3.27 2.47
C ASP A 111 14.29 3.54 1.44
N THR A 112 13.74 2.49 0.85
CA THR A 112 12.62 2.62 -0.10
C THR A 112 11.31 2.99 0.60
N ASN A 113 10.90 2.23 1.62
CA ASN A 113 9.56 2.31 2.18
C ASN A 113 9.38 3.53 3.09
N PHE A 114 10.40 3.86 3.89
CA PHE A 114 10.35 4.93 4.88
C PHE A 114 11.11 6.17 4.41
N PHE A 115 12.41 6.08 4.16
CA PHE A 115 13.18 7.27 3.75
C PHE A 115 12.77 7.80 2.39
N GLY A 116 12.27 6.94 1.48
CA GLY A 116 11.66 7.36 0.22
C GLY A 116 10.47 8.31 0.43
N LEU A 117 9.57 7.98 1.36
CA LEU A 117 8.48 8.88 1.76
C LEU A 117 9.02 10.19 2.34
N VAL A 118 10.01 10.12 3.25
CA VAL A 118 10.62 11.31 3.88
C VAL A 118 11.21 12.25 2.82
N ARG A 119 11.95 11.72 1.83
CA ARG A 119 12.53 12.51 0.72
C ARG A 119 11.45 13.20 -0.11
N LEU A 120 10.38 12.46 -0.48
CA LEU A 120 9.24 13.01 -1.23
C LEU A 120 8.57 14.16 -0.45
N VAL A 121 8.31 13.94 0.84
CA VAL A 121 7.69 14.97 1.69
C VAL A 121 8.60 16.20 1.80
N LYS A 122 9.89 16.03 2.01
CA LYS A 122 10.87 17.14 2.04
C LYS A 122 10.83 17.98 0.77
N GLU A 123 10.60 17.36 -0.39
CA GLU A 123 10.60 18.03 -1.68
C GLU A 123 9.29 18.82 -1.92
N VAL A 124 8.12 18.27 -1.57
CA VAL A 124 6.83 18.89 -1.92
C VAL A 124 6.27 19.79 -0.82
N LEU A 125 6.56 19.49 0.44
CA LEU A 125 5.97 20.18 1.61
C LEU A 125 6.24 21.70 1.66
N PRO A 126 7.43 22.20 1.30
CA PRO A 126 7.68 23.66 1.31
C PRO A 126 6.75 24.44 0.40
N ASP A 127 6.47 23.93 -0.81
CA ASP A 127 5.53 24.54 -1.73
C ASP A 127 4.08 24.46 -1.23
N MET A 128 3.66 23.31 -0.74
CA MET A 128 2.34 23.13 -0.11
C MET A 128 2.12 24.10 1.05
N LYS A 129 3.14 24.32 1.91
CA LYS A 129 3.10 25.30 3.01
C LYS A 129 2.92 26.73 2.50
N ARG A 130 3.70 27.14 1.47
CA ARG A 130 3.55 28.50 0.88
C ARG A 130 2.15 28.73 0.33
N ARG A 131 1.60 27.74 -0.35
CA ARG A 131 0.25 27.82 -0.95
C ARG A 131 -0.88 27.60 0.06
N ARG A 132 -0.55 27.18 1.29
CA ARG A 132 -1.50 26.81 2.35
C ARG A 132 -2.54 25.81 1.86
N GLY A 133 -2.06 24.75 1.22
CA GLY A 133 -2.92 23.70 0.69
C GLY A 133 -2.12 22.60 0.02
N GLY A 134 -2.64 21.37 0.14
CA GLY A 134 -2.08 20.17 -0.43
C GLY A 134 -2.63 18.93 0.28
N HIS A 135 -2.42 17.76 -0.32
CA HIS A 135 -2.82 16.50 0.28
C HIS A 135 -1.70 15.47 0.07
N ILE A 136 -1.18 14.91 1.14
CA ILE A 136 -0.19 13.82 1.12
C ILE A 136 -0.94 12.54 1.46
N VAL A 137 -1.06 11.65 0.49
CA VAL A 137 -1.67 10.33 0.64
C VAL A 137 -0.57 9.27 0.65
N VAL A 138 -0.52 8.47 1.68
CA VAL A 138 0.52 7.45 1.86
C VAL A 138 -0.11 6.07 1.84
N ILE A 139 0.34 5.22 0.93
CA ILE A 139 -0.07 3.82 0.92
C ILE A 139 0.77 3.07 1.96
N SER A 140 0.17 2.94 3.15
CA SER A 140 0.72 2.18 4.27
C SER A 140 0.34 0.69 4.15
N SER A 141 -0.03 0.08 5.25
CA SER A 141 -0.53 -1.30 5.35
C SER A 141 -1.20 -1.50 6.70
N ILE A 142 -2.04 -2.52 6.82
CA ILE A 142 -2.43 -3.05 8.14
C ILE A 142 -1.21 -3.46 8.97
N MET A 143 -0.09 -3.77 8.31
CA MET A 143 1.19 -4.07 8.99
C MET A 143 1.90 -2.82 9.54
N GLY A 144 1.38 -1.63 9.31
CA GLY A 144 1.76 -0.42 10.03
C GLY A 144 1.03 -0.28 11.37
N LEU A 145 -0.04 -1.04 11.56
CA LEU A 145 -0.81 -1.11 12.81
C LEU A 145 -0.48 -2.34 13.64
N GLN A 146 -0.15 -3.45 12.98
CA GLN A 146 0.12 -4.73 13.63
C GLN A 146 1.24 -5.48 12.93
N GLY A 147 2.25 -5.95 13.69
CA GLY A 147 3.27 -6.86 13.20
C GLY A 147 2.67 -8.24 12.89
N ILE A 148 3.11 -8.83 11.79
CA ILE A 148 2.73 -10.18 11.37
C ILE A 148 3.99 -11.03 11.32
N VAL A 149 3.92 -12.25 11.84
CA VAL A 149 5.02 -13.20 11.89
C VAL A 149 5.76 -13.30 10.53
N PHE A 150 7.08 -13.36 10.55
CA PHE A 150 7.97 -13.40 9.39
C PHE A 150 7.89 -12.18 8.45
N ASN A 151 7.26 -11.08 8.89
CA ASN A 151 7.25 -9.80 8.20
C ASN A 151 7.94 -8.69 9.01
N ASP A 152 8.91 -9.04 9.83
CA ASP A 152 9.44 -8.20 10.89
C ASP A 152 9.91 -6.84 10.40
N VAL A 153 10.81 -6.83 9.42
CA VAL A 153 11.39 -5.58 8.87
C VAL A 153 10.39 -4.82 7.99
N TYR A 154 9.55 -5.53 7.23
CA TYR A 154 8.49 -4.89 6.47
C TYR A 154 7.48 -4.19 7.38
N ALA A 155 7.01 -4.89 8.43
CA ALA A 155 6.13 -4.28 9.42
C ALA A 155 6.82 -3.08 10.10
N ALA A 156 8.07 -3.22 10.53
CA ALA A 156 8.84 -2.10 11.10
C ALA A 156 8.89 -0.88 10.18
N SER A 157 9.08 -1.08 8.86
CA SER A 157 9.06 0.02 7.88
C SER A 157 7.71 0.72 7.81
N LYS A 158 6.61 -0.03 7.89
CA LYS A 158 5.25 0.52 7.88
C LYS A 158 4.89 1.21 9.19
N PHE A 159 5.34 0.70 10.34
CA PHE A 159 5.24 1.43 11.62
C PHE A 159 6.02 2.75 11.59
N ALA A 160 7.22 2.77 11.01
CA ALA A 160 7.98 4.02 10.84
C ALA A 160 7.23 5.05 9.98
N VAL A 161 6.59 4.61 8.88
CA VAL A 161 5.71 5.44 8.04
C VAL A 161 4.55 6.01 8.83
N GLU A 162 3.86 5.17 9.62
CA GLU A 162 2.72 5.59 10.45
C GLU A 162 3.15 6.64 11.47
N GLY A 163 4.18 6.36 12.28
CA GLY A 163 4.66 7.28 13.31
C GLY A 163 5.17 8.61 12.75
N PHE A 164 5.84 8.58 11.58
CA PHE A 164 6.24 9.80 10.88
C PHE A 164 5.04 10.65 10.48
N CYS A 165 4.01 10.03 9.90
CA CYS A 165 2.80 10.73 9.47
C CYS A 165 1.97 11.24 10.65
N GLU A 166 1.87 10.49 11.75
CA GLU A 166 1.20 10.93 12.99
C GLU A 166 1.82 12.22 13.55
N SER A 167 3.14 12.29 13.58
CA SER A 167 3.85 13.50 14.02
C SER A 167 3.67 14.65 13.04
N LEU A 168 3.80 14.38 11.74
CA LEU A 168 3.78 15.41 10.70
C LEU A 168 2.40 16.03 10.49
N VAL A 169 1.31 15.25 10.60
CA VAL A 169 -0.05 15.75 10.34
C VAL A 169 -0.42 16.91 11.25
N VAL A 170 -0.01 16.89 12.50
CA VAL A 170 -0.29 17.95 13.47
C VAL A 170 0.29 19.30 13.00
N GLN A 171 1.52 19.28 12.46
CA GLN A 171 2.15 20.46 11.87
C GLN A 171 1.49 20.88 10.55
N ALA A 172 1.15 19.91 9.69
CA ALA A 172 0.60 20.11 8.36
C ALA A 172 -0.77 20.81 8.41
N LEU A 173 -1.61 20.48 9.37
CA LEU A 173 -2.92 21.08 9.60
C LEU A 173 -2.84 22.61 9.77
N ARG A 174 -1.77 23.15 10.39
CA ARG A 174 -1.56 24.59 10.53
C ARG A 174 -1.46 25.32 9.18
N PHE A 175 -1.07 24.58 8.14
CA PHE A 175 -0.91 25.08 6.78
C PHE A 175 -2.02 24.62 5.82
N ASN A 176 -3.12 24.11 6.35
CA ASN A 176 -4.22 23.55 5.55
C ASN A 176 -3.76 22.44 4.59
N ILE A 177 -2.82 21.60 5.04
CA ILE A 177 -2.33 20.44 4.31
C ILE A 177 -2.89 19.19 4.99
N ALA A 178 -3.60 18.37 4.21
CA ALA A 178 -4.09 17.08 4.66
C ALA A 178 -3.01 16.00 4.53
N ILE A 179 -2.99 15.05 5.47
CA ILE A 179 -2.21 13.82 5.35
C ILE A 179 -3.17 12.65 5.60
N SER A 180 -3.14 11.65 4.73
CA SER A 180 -3.97 10.45 4.84
C SER A 180 -3.13 9.19 4.69
N LEU A 181 -3.32 8.26 5.60
CA LEU A 181 -2.77 6.91 5.57
C LEU A 181 -3.84 5.97 5.01
N VAL A 182 -3.57 5.37 3.85
CA VAL A 182 -4.40 4.29 3.30
C VAL A 182 -3.76 2.99 3.73
N GLU A 183 -4.53 2.15 4.42
CA GLU A 183 -4.05 0.95 5.12
C GLU A 183 -4.67 -0.32 4.50
N PRO A 184 -4.13 -0.81 3.36
CA PRO A 184 -4.61 -2.05 2.76
C PRO A 184 -4.27 -3.27 3.61
N GLY A 185 -5.14 -4.28 3.53
CA GLY A 185 -4.81 -5.66 3.85
C GLY A 185 -4.03 -6.33 2.71
N PRO A 186 -4.15 -7.66 2.54
CA PRO A 186 -3.57 -8.36 1.41
C PRO A 186 -4.12 -7.81 0.08
N VAL A 187 -3.23 -7.52 -0.88
CA VAL A 187 -3.62 -7.04 -2.22
C VAL A 187 -2.97 -7.93 -3.27
N THR A 188 -3.77 -8.53 -4.13
CA THR A 188 -3.27 -9.45 -5.17
C THR A 188 -2.56 -8.65 -6.28
N THR A 189 -1.25 -8.58 -6.22
CA THR A 189 -0.39 -7.80 -7.12
C THR A 189 0.83 -8.59 -7.58
N ALA A 190 1.49 -8.13 -8.64
CA ALA A 190 2.79 -8.65 -9.05
C ALA A 190 3.88 -8.45 -7.97
N PHE A 191 3.74 -7.42 -7.12
CA PHE A 191 4.58 -7.18 -5.95
C PHE A 191 4.54 -8.38 -4.99
N GLU A 192 3.34 -8.83 -4.62
CA GLU A 192 3.15 -9.97 -3.73
C GLU A 192 3.69 -11.25 -4.35
N ALA A 193 3.34 -11.54 -5.61
CA ALA A 193 3.82 -12.72 -6.31
C ALA A 193 5.36 -12.81 -6.25
N LYS A 194 6.05 -11.69 -6.52
CA LYS A 194 7.50 -11.62 -6.46
C LYS A 194 8.07 -11.91 -5.07
N VAL A 195 7.48 -11.35 -4.01
CA VAL A 195 7.92 -11.57 -2.62
C VAL A 195 7.82 -13.05 -2.25
N TYR A 196 6.73 -13.73 -2.65
CA TYR A 196 6.57 -15.16 -2.41
C TYR A 196 7.51 -16.02 -3.24
N GLU A 197 7.72 -15.70 -4.52
CA GLU A 197 8.68 -16.39 -5.39
C GLU A 197 10.11 -16.29 -4.84
N GLU A 198 10.52 -15.12 -4.37
CA GLU A 198 11.83 -14.90 -3.75
C GLU A 198 11.95 -15.70 -2.45
N ALA A 199 10.92 -15.72 -1.62
CA ALA A 199 10.89 -16.49 -0.40
C ALA A 199 10.93 -18.01 -0.62
N GLU A 200 10.29 -18.53 -1.67
CA GLU A 200 10.33 -19.97 -2.00
C GLU A 200 11.70 -20.46 -2.50
N ARG A 201 12.51 -19.54 -3.05
CA ARG A 201 13.84 -19.83 -3.59
C ARG A 201 14.98 -19.52 -2.63
N ALA A 202 14.69 -18.83 -1.52
CA ALA A 202 15.71 -18.38 -0.58
C ALA A 202 16.33 -19.57 0.20
N ASP A 203 17.56 -19.38 0.62
CA ASP A 203 18.27 -20.32 1.49
C ASP A 203 17.96 -20.02 2.96
N TYR A 204 17.45 -21.04 3.64
CA TYR A 204 17.11 -21.00 5.07
C TYR A 204 18.08 -21.79 5.96
N SER A 205 19.27 -22.13 5.46
CA SER A 205 20.29 -22.86 6.23
C SER A 205 20.86 -22.09 7.43
N ARG A 206 20.58 -20.78 7.52
CA ARG A 206 21.05 -19.92 8.63
C ARG A 206 20.10 -19.89 9.82
N THR A 207 18.93 -20.49 9.73
CA THR A 207 18.00 -20.66 10.85
C THR A 207 17.91 -22.12 11.25
N ASP A 208 17.32 -22.42 12.40
CA ASP A 208 17.10 -23.80 12.84
C ASP A 208 16.04 -24.50 11.98
N PRO A 209 16.08 -25.86 11.90
CA PRO A 209 15.15 -26.63 11.07
C PRO A 209 13.68 -26.44 11.44
N GLU A 210 13.36 -26.22 12.73
CA GLU A 210 11.98 -26.00 13.18
C GLU A 210 11.44 -24.69 12.64
N THR A 211 12.20 -23.60 12.75
CA THR A 211 11.83 -22.28 12.20
C THR A 211 11.69 -22.32 10.68
N ALA A 212 12.61 -22.99 9.96
CA ALA A 212 12.51 -23.17 8.52
C ALA A 212 11.23 -23.92 8.12
N ASP A 213 10.88 -24.99 8.84
CA ASP A 213 9.67 -25.77 8.63
C ASP A 213 8.39 -24.97 8.93
N ILE A 214 8.37 -24.22 10.03
CA ILE A 214 7.25 -23.31 10.37
C ILE A 214 7.05 -22.29 9.26
N PHE A 215 8.11 -21.68 8.76
CA PHE A 215 8.02 -20.71 7.69
C PHE A 215 7.49 -21.34 6.39
N ALA A 216 8.12 -22.39 5.91
CA ALA A 216 7.79 -23.01 4.62
C ALA A 216 6.45 -23.73 4.62
N LYS A 217 6.16 -24.53 5.67
CA LYS A 217 5.01 -25.46 5.70
C LYS A 217 3.76 -24.84 6.34
N LEU A 218 3.93 -23.93 7.30
CA LEU A 218 2.81 -23.30 8.00
C LEU A 218 2.55 -21.87 7.50
N TYR A 219 3.55 -20.98 7.58
CA TYR A 219 3.36 -19.57 7.26
C TYR A 219 3.03 -19.34 5.77
N LEU A 220 3.88 -19.80 4.84
CA LEU A 220 3.65 -19.56 3.40
C LEU A 220 2.30 -20.12 2.94
N ARG A 221 1.91 -21.29 3.47
CA ARG A 221 0.62 -21.90 3.18
C ARG A 221 -0.55 -21.04 3.71
N SER A 222 -0.51 -20.70 5.00
CA SER A 222 -1.57 -19.92 5.65
C SER A 222 -1.71 -18.53 5.03
N SER A 223 -0.59 -17.92 4.67
CA SER A 223 -0.57 -16.62 4.01
C SER A 223 -1.25 -16.67 2.64
N ARG A 224 -0.97 -17.70 1.81
CA ARG A 224 -1.70 -17.91 0.54
C ARG A 224 -3.21 -18.05 0.74
N ASP A 225 -3.62 -18.79 1.78
CA ASP A 225 -5.04 -18.93 2.12
C ASP A 225 -5.66 -17.59 2.55
N VAL A 226 -4.93 -16.74 3.27
CA VAL A 226 -5.34 -15.38 3.63
C VAL A 226 -5.51 -14.51 2.38
N PHE A 227 -4.52 -14.50 1.47
CA PHE A 227 -4.62 -13.76 0.20
C PHE A 227 -5.81 -14.21 -0.65
N ALA A 228 -6.00 -15.51 -0.80
CA ALA A 228 -7.11 -16.07 -1.56
C ALA A 228 -8.49 -15.74 -0.94
N SER A 229 -8.57 -15.55 0.37
CA SER A 229 -9.83 -15.36 1.11
C SER A 229 -10.13 -13.89 1.39
N LEU A 230 -9.13 -13.08 1.76
CA LEU A 230 -9.25 -11.70 2.20
C LEU A 230 -8.60 -10.70 1.23
N GLY A 231 -7.89 -11.17 0.21
CA GLY A 231 -7.21 -10.31 -0.76
C GLY A 231 -8.17 -9.36 -1.47
N GLN A 232 -7.72 -8.13 -1.67
CA GLN A 232 -8.35 -7.10 -2.48
C GLN A 232 -7.64 -7.02 -3.84
N SER A 233 -8.32 -6.51 -4.85
CA SER A 233 -7.66 -6.15 -6.11
C SER A 233 -6.98 -4.77 -5.98
N PRO A 234 -5.99 -4.46 -6.83
CA PRO A 234 -5.42 -3.12 -6.92
C PRO A 234 -6.47 -2.03 -7.20
N GLU A 235 -7.48 -2.36 -8.02
CA GLU A 235 -8.57 -1.46 -8.40
C GLU A 235 -9.49 -1.15 -7.20
N GLU A 236 -9.75 -2.12 -6.33
CA GLU A 236 -10.50 -1.91 -5.10
C GLU A 236 -9.77 -0.93 -4.17
N VAL A 237 -8.45 -1.09 -4.00
CA VAL A 237 -7.63 -0.17 -3.19
C VAL A 237 -7.53 1.21 -3.85
N ALA A 238 -7.40 1.27 -5.17
CA ALA A 238 -7.43 2.52 -5.93
C ALA A 238 -8.76 3.27 -5.76
N GLU A 239 -9.89 2.56 -5.72
CA GLU A 239 -11.22 3.15 -5.43
C GLU A 239 -11.27 3.77 -4.03
N HIS A 240 -10.76 3.05 -3.01
CA HIS A 240 -10.66 3.58 -1.65
C HIS A 240 -9.77 4.83 -1.61
N THR A 241 -8.62 4.80 -2.29
CA THR A 241 -7.68 5.93 -2.34
C THR A 241 -8.29 7.14 -3.05
N LEU A 242 -9.03 6.93 -4.15
CA LEU A 242 -9.76 8.00 -4.83
C LEU A 242 -10.75 8.69 -3.88
N ARG A 243 -11.56 7.92 -3.12
CA ARG A 243 -12.49 8.50 -2.13
C ARG A 243 -11.79 9.33 -1.07
N VAL A 244 -10.60 8.91 -0.63
CA VAL A 244 -9.77 9.70 0.30
C VAL A 244 -9.31 11.02 -0.35
N ILE A 245 -8.88 10.98 -1.62
CA ILE A 245 -8.43 12.17 -2.36
C ILE A 245 -9.58 13.15 -2.61
N GLU A 246 -10.79 12.64 -2.85
CA GLU A 246 -11.99 13.44 -3.15
C GLU A 246 -12.72 13.95 -1.90
N ALA A 247 -12.44 13.38 -0.74
CA ALA A 247 -13.13 13.75 0.48
C ALA A 247 -12.94 15.23 0.82
N PRO A 248 -14.01 16.00 1.10
CA PRO A 248 -13.90 17.40 1.51
C PRO A 248 -13.09 17.58 2.80
N GLN A 249 -13.15 16.58 3.69
CA GLN A 249 -12.35 16.47 4.90
C GLN A 249 -11.68 15.08 4.87
N PRO A 250 -10.48 14.95 4.28
CA PRO A 250 -9.81 13.68 4.17
C PRO A 250 -9.54 13.06 5.54
N PRO A 251 -9.86 11.77 5.75
CA PRO A 251 -9.55 11.10 6.99
C PRO A 251 -8.03 10.93 7.13
N PHE A 252 -7.52 10.99 8.36
CA PHE A 252 -6.11 10.70 8.60
C PHE A 252 -5.80 9.21 8.36
N ARG A 253 -6.68 8.28 8.80
CA ARG A 253 -6.55 6.84 8.59
C ARG A 253 -7.72 6.28 7.78
N HIS A 254 -7.43 5.41 6.83
CA HIS A 254 -8.42 4.75 6.00
C HIS A 254 -8.04 3.29 5.73
N GLN A 255 -8.65 2.38 6.51
CA GLN A 255 -8.54 0.95 6.27
C GLN A 255 -9.37 0.54 5.05
N THR A 256 -8.76 -0.08 4.07
CA THR A 256 -9.47 -0.50 2.86
C THR A 256 -10.23 -1.81 3.03
N ASN A 257 -9.84 -2.63 4.01
CA ASN A 257 -10.41 -3.95 4.26
C ASN A 257 -10.97 -4.06 5.68
N ALA A 258 -12.29 -3.96 5.80
CA ALA A 258 -13.00 -3.99 7.08
C ALA A 258 -12.79 -5.31 7.87
N ALA A 259 -12.33 -6.40 7.24
CA ALA A 259 -12.03 -7.65 7.95
C ALA A 259 -10.90 -7.49 8.99
N TYR A 260 -10.05 -6.46 8.84
CA TYR A 260 -8.96 -6.16 9.78
C TYR A 260 -9.31 -5.14 10.86
N THR A 261 -10.48 -4.50 10.79
CA THR A 261 -10.91 -3.53 11.81
C THR A 261 -10.97 -4.11 13.22
N PRO A 262 -11.47 -5.36 13.46
CA PRO A 262 -11.46 -5.93 14.79
C PRO A 262 -10.05 -6.14 15.37
N MET A 263 -9.09 -6.51 14.51
CA MET A 263 -7.68 -6.66 14.91
C MET A 263 -7.09 -5.31 15.35
N ALA A 264 -7.28 -4.26 14.58
CA ALA A 264 -6.82 -2.92 14.91
C ALA A 264 -7.49 -2.40 16.20
N ALA A 265 -8.80 -2.62 16.36
CA ALA A 265 -9.53 -2.25 17.56
C ALA A 265 -8.99 -2.98 18.80
N LEU A 266 -8.74 -4.29 18.72
CA LEU A 266 -8.18 -5.08 19.82
C LEU A 266 -6.80 -4.56 20.25
N LYS A 267 -5.93 -4.22 19.29
CA LYS A 267 -4.62 -3.65 19.58
C LYS A 267 -4.70 -2.34 20.36
N HIS A 268 -5.64 -1.46 20.00
CA HIS A 268 -5.83 -0.19 20.70
C HIS A 268 -6.52 -0.36 22.06
N ALA A 269 -7.33 -1.40 22.23
CA ALA A 269 -8.04 -1.68 23.48
C ALA A 269 -7.16 -2.36 24.53
N ASP A 270 -6.07 -3.01 24.13
CA ASP A 270 -5.13 -3.69 25.04
C ASP A 270 -3.76 -3.01 25.07
N PRO A 271 -3.50 -2.13 26.06
CA PRO A 271 -2.21 -1.47 26.20
C PRO A 271 -1.04 -2.43 26.46
N SER A 272 -1.29 -3.65 26.96
CA SER A 272 -0.26 -4.64 27.22
C SER A 272 0.23 -5.33 25.94
N GLY A 273 -0.58 -5.34 24.88
CA GLY A 273 -0.33 -6.06 23.63
C GLY A 273 -0.45 -7.58 23.74
N THR A 274 -0.77 -8.12 24.92
CA THR A 274 -0.78 -9.56 25.21
C THR A 274 -1.92 -10.27 24.50
N LEU A 275 -3.13 -9.70 24.52
CA LEU A 275 -4.32 -10.33 23.93
C LEU A 275 -4.15 -10.61 22.44
N LEU A 276 -3.61 -9.65 21.70
CA LEU A 276 -3.42 -9.81 20.27
C LEU A 276 -2.29 -10.77 19.94
N THR A 277 -1.18 -10.71 20.71
CA THR A 277 -0.05 -11.63 20.59
C THR A 277 -0.52 -13.07 20.84
N ASP A 278 -1.25 -13.32 21.94
CA ASP A 278 -1.79 -14.63 22.25
C ASP A 278 -2.80 -15.11 21.19
N ALA A 279 -3.66 -14.22 20.71
CA ALA A 279 -4.61 -14.55 19.64
C ALA A 279 -3.89 -15.04 18.37
N PHE A 280 -2.85 -14.33 17.92
CA PHE A 280 -2.04 -14.75 16.78
C PHE A 280 -1.32 -16.08 17.03
N TYR A 281 -0.69 -16.25 18.21
CA TYR A 281 -0.03 -17.49 18.57
C TYR A 281 -1.02 -18.66 18.55
N GLN A 282 -2.18 -18.51 19.17
CA GLN A 282 -3.21 -19.57 19.21
C GLN A 282 -3.72 -19.91 17.81
N LEU A 283 -4.01 -18.90 16.98
CA LEU A 283 -4.55 -19.11 15.62
C LEU A 283 -3.54 -19.78 14.70
N LEU A 284 -2.26 -19.39 14.77
CA LEU A 284 -1.24 -19.88 13.85
C LEU A 284 -0.67 -21.23 14.29
N PHE A 285 -0.38 -21.41 15.60
CA PHE A 285 0.39 -22.56 16.08
C PHE A 285 -0.44 -23.62 16.78
N LYS A 286 -1.59 -23.27 17.36
CA LYS A 286 -2.42 -24.21 18.13
C LYS A 286 -3.74 -24.55 17.46
N ARG A 287 -4.30 -23.65 16.65
CA ARG A 287 -5.63 -23.78 16.07
C ARG A 287 -5.66 -23.44 14.56
N ASP A 288 -4.62 -23.79 13.84
CA ASP A 288 -4.50 -23.55 12.39
C ASP A 288 -5.68 -24.12 11.59
N ALA A 289 -6.26 -25.23 12.03
CA ALA A 289 -7.47 -25.80 11.43
C ALA A 289 -8.68 -24.86 11.54
N VAL A 290 -8.84 -24.14 12.68
CA VAL A 290 -9.91 -23.16 12.88
C VAL A 290 -9.71 -21.96 11.96
N LEU A 291 -8.47 -21.48 11.86
CA LEU A 291 -8.13 -20.39 10.93
C LEU A 291 -8.49 -20.79 9.49
N ARG A 292 -8.08 -21.96 9.03
CA ARG A 292 -8.38 -22.46 7.68
C ARG A 292 -9.88 -22.61 7.43
N LEU A 293 -10.63 -23.13 8.40
CA LEU A 293 -12.08 -23.27 8.27
C LEU A 293 -12.74 -21.88 8.15
N GLY A 294 -12.35 -20.92 8.98
CA GLY A 294 -12.83 -19.55 8.91
C GLY A 294 -12.53 -18.88 7.56
N LEU A 295 -11.30 -19.02 7.05
CA LEU A 295 -10.90 -18.49 5.75
C LEU A 295 -11.70 -19.14 4.59
N ARG A 296 -11.97 -20.45 4.66
CA ARG A 296 -12.82 -21.13 3.66
C ARG A 296 -14.26 -20.62 3.69
N ALA A 297 -14.83 -20.43 4.89
CA ALA A 297 -16.17 -19.87 5.04
C ALA A 297 -16.26 -18.45 4.46
N ILE A 298 -15.30 -17.59 4.75
CA ILE A 298 -15.20 -16.23 4.19
C ILE A 298 -15.14 -16.28 2.66
N ARG A 299 -14.29 -17.16 2.10
CA ARG A 299 -14.15 -17.34 0.65
C ARG A 299 -15.48 -17.74 0.00
N LEU A 300 -16.22 -18.67 0.61
CA LEU A 300 -17.52 -19.10 0.15
C LEU A 300 -18.56 -17.97 0.19
N LEU A 301 -18.59 -17.21 1.28
CA LEU A 301 -19.51 -16.07 1.44
C LEU A 301 -19.22 -14.97 0.41
N ARG A 302 -17.96 -14.62 0.20
CA ARG A 302 -17.55 -13.65 -0.82
C ARG A 302 -17.91 -14.13 -2.23
N TRP A 303 -17.72 -15.42 -2.54
CA TRP A 303 -18.12 -15.99 -3.82
C TRP A 303 -19.63 -15.89 -4.04
N LYS A 304 -20.44 -16.26 -3.04
CA LYS A 304 -21.90 -16.10 -3.11
C LYS A 304 -22.32 -14.65 -3.32
N ALA A 305 -21.72 -13.71 -2.56
CA ALA A 305 -22.01 -12.29 -2.68
C ALA A 305 -21.65 -11.74 -4.08
N ARG A 306 -20.53 -12.18 -4.68
CA ARG A 306 -20.16 -11.79 -6.05
C ARG A 306 -21.17 -12.32 -7.07
N LYS A 307 -21.60 -13.58 -6.96
CA LYS A 307 -22.63 -14.15 -7.84
C LYS A 307 -23.97 -13.42 -7.75
N LEU A 308 -24.41 -13.08 -6.53
CA LEU A 308 -25.63 -12.31 -6.33
C LEU A 308 -25.54 -10.91 -6.97
N ARG A 309 -24.43 -10.20 -6.82
CA ARG A 309 -24.21 -8.90 -7.49
C ARG A 309 -24.18 -9.01 -9.01
N GLN A 310 -23.58 -10.07 -9.56
CA GLN A 310 -23.58 -10.31 -11.00
C GLN A 310 -25.00 -10.60 -11.50
N GLY A 311 -25.77 -11.41 -10.78
CA GLY A 311 -27.18 -11.69 -11.10
C GLY A 311 -28.05 -10.42 -11.03
N ALA A 312 -27.87 -9.59 -10.01
CA ALA A 312 -28.60 -8.32 -9.87
C ALA A 312 -28.29 -7.35 -11.04
N ARG A 313 -27.02 -7.25 -11.47
CA ARG A 313 -26.64 -6.45 -12.66
C ARG A 313 -27.25 -6.96 -13.94
N LEU A 314 -27.35 -8.29 -14.12
CA LEU A 314 -27.99 -8.89 -15.31
C LEU A 314 -29.50 -8.66 -15.34
N LEU A 315 -30.11 -8.48 -14.16
CA LEU A 315 -31.55 -8.21 -14.00
C LEU A 315 -31.89 -6.71 -13.94
N GLY A 316 -30.91 -5.82 -14.13
CA GLY A 316 -31.14 -4.37 -14.17
C GLY A 316 -31.38 -3.71 -12.79
N PHE A 317 -31.06 -4.38 -11.68
CA PHE A 317 -31.24 -3.87 -10.31
C PHE A 317 -29.98 -3.22 -9.71
N ALA A 318 -29.01 -2.77 -10.53
CA ALA A 318 -27.80 -2.09 -10.04
C ALA A 318 -27.36 -0.98 -10.98
#